data_30625420b87b3948569b308942f69d73
#
_entry.id   30625420b87b3948569b308942f69d73
#
_cell.length_a   1.000
_cell.length_b   1.000
_cell.length_c   1.000
_cell.angle_alpha   90.00
_cell.angle_beta   90.00
_cell.angle_gamma   90.00
#
_symmetry.space_group_name_H-M   'P 1'
#
loop_
_entity.id
_entity.type
_entity.pdbx_description
1 polymer ?
#
loop_
_entity_poly.entity_id
_entity_poly.type
_entity_poly.pdbx_seq_one_letter_code
_entity_poly.pdbx_strand_id
1 'polypeptide(L)'
;MDYTFRTISKKVMGDLHTPVSIYLKVRDIYPESALLESSDFHGNENSLSFIALRPLASIGINNGECTATFPDETREVTPLTEDYNVPEAMNAFLGRFKVEGADKKVCGLFGYTAFDAVRYFENIPVMEVHHEENDAPDMLYILYKYILVFNHFKNELTLVEMLQEDEASQLEEIETLIENRNFASYNFQTAGPETSPITGEEYKAMVRQGIKHCLRGDVFQIVLSRRFEQPFKGDDFKVYRALRSINPSPYLFYFDFGGFRIFGSSPETHCKVTGRHASIDPIAGTAFRTGNIEVDKQRTEALLADPKENAEHVMLVDLARNDLSRNAHDVQVDFYKEVQYYSHVIHLVSRVSGEINADSDPVKNYVDTFPAGTLSGAPKVRAMQLITDIEHHNRGAYGGCIGFIGLDGDLNQAITIGTFVSRGNVLYYQAGAGIVAKSNDERELQEVNNKLGALKKAIDLAEKLIN
;
A
#
# COMPACT_ATOMS: atom_id res chain seq x y z
N MET A 1 30.75 1.01 -0.84
CA MET A 1 30.95 2.28 -1.56
C MET A 1 29.73 3.14 -1.32
N ASP A 2 29.89 4.41 -1.06
CA ASP A 2 28.77 5.32 -0.85
C ASP A 2 28.49 6.08 -2.14
N TYR A 3 27.22 6.35 -2.40
CA TYR A 3 26.74 7.09 -3.58
C TYR A 3 26.24 8.45 -3.13
N THR A 4 26.80 9.51 -3.70
CA THR A 4 26.41 10.89 -3.39
C THR A 4 25.69 11.50 -4.60
N PHE A 5 24.52 12.07 -4.34
CA PHE A 5 23.70 12.73 -5.34
C PHE A 5 23.44 14.18 -4.92
N ARG A 6 23.28 15.04 -5.91
CA ARG A 6 22.68 16.36 -5.75
C ARG A 6 21.34 16.39 -6.47
N THR A 7 20.38 17.10 -5.92
CA THR A 7 19.10 17.30 -6.60
C THR A 7 19.15 18.57 -7.43
N ILE A 8 18.59 18.50 -8.61
CA ILE A 8 18.17 19.67 -9.38
C ILE A 8 16.69 19.56 -9.66
N SER A 9 16.02 20.68 -9.79
CA SER A 9 14.59 20.70 -10.04
C SER A 9 14.19 21.81 -10.99
N LYS A 10 13.07 21.58 -11.68
CA LYS A 10 12.41 22.54 -12.55
C LYS A 10 10.92 22.56 -12.24
N LYS A 11 10.38 23.76 -12.04
CA LYS A 11 8.94 23.94 -11.87
C LYS A 11 8.30 24.28 -13.19
N VAL A 12 7.17 23.60 -13.48
CA VAL A 12 6.34 23.88 -14.65
C VAL A 12 4.89 24.03 -14.21
N MET A 13 4.08 24.68 -15.02
CA MET A 13 2.64 24.80 -14.74
C MET A 13 1.97 23.44 -14.89
N GLY A 14 1.17 23.07 -13.90
CA GLY A 14 0.46 21.79 -13.88
C GLY A 14 -1.02 21.86 -14.29
N ASP A 15 -1.52 23.04 -14.62
CA ASP A 15 -2.96 23.30 -14.85
C ASP A 15 -3.55 22.58 -16.08
N LEU A 16 -2.72 22.23 -17.06
CA LEU A 16 -3.10 21.46 -18.25
C LEU A 16 -2.77 19.95 -18.14
N HIS A 17 -2.32 19.49 -16.98
CA HIS A 17 -1.86 18.14 -16.75
C HIS A 17 -2.58 17.47 -15.59
N THR A 18 -2.66 16.15 -15.66
CA THR A 18 -3.04 15.31 -14.53
C THR A 18 -1.95 14.26 -14.30
N PRO A 19 -1.80 13.72 -13.10
CA PRO A 19 -0.84 12.63 -12.87
C PRO A 19 -1.02 11.46 -13.84
N VAL A 20 -2.26 11.07 -14.11
CA VAL A 20 -2.59 10.02 -15.09
C VAL A 20 -2.15 10.37 -16.50
N SER A 21 -2.42 11.61 -16.96
CA SER A 21 -2.02 12.03 -18.32
C SER A 21 -0.51 12.09 -18.49
N ILE A 22 0.21 12.54 -17.45
CA ILE A 22 1.67 12.55 -17.44
C ILE A 22 2.21 11.11 -17.47
N TYR A 23 1.67 10.24 -16.63
CA TYR A 23 2.10 8.85 -16.56
C TYR A 23 1.95 8.12 -17.90
N LEU A 24 0.83 8.32 -18.60
CA LEU A 24 0.61 7.78 -19.95
C LEU A 24 1.63 8.26 -20.98
N LYS A 25 2.19 9.46 -20.81
CA LYS A 25 3.20 10.01 -21.74
C LYS A 25 4.60 9.45 -21.49
N VAL A 26 4.91 9.04 -20.26
CA VAL A 26 6.26 8.66 -19.86
C VAL A 26 6.47 7.16 -19.68
N ARG A 27 5.42 6.39 -19.40
CA ARG A 27 5.52 4.98 -19.00
C ARG A 27 6.13 4.06 -20.06
N ASP A 28 5.86 4.31 -21.35
CA ASP A 28 6.39 3.47 -22.43
C ASP A 28 7.87 3.72 -22.69
N ILE A 29 8.38 4.87 -22.25
CA ILE A 29 9.78 5.26 -22.36
C ILE A 29 10.55 4.86 -21.11
N TYR A 30 9.90 4.95 -19.96
CA TYR A 30 10.43 4.58 -18.66
C TYR A 30 9.65 3.39 -18.09
N PRO A 31 9.94 2.15 -18.52
CA PRO A 31 9.41 0.96 -17.87
C PRO A 31 9.91 0.87 -16.43
N GLU A 32 9.25 0.07 -15.60
CA GLU A 32 9.56 -0.03 -14.17
C GLU A 32 9.46 1.35 -13.48
N SER A 33 8.31 1.96 -13.61
CA SER A 33 7.97 3.26 -13.04
C SER A 33 6.89 3.12 -11.96
N ALA A 34 6.69 4.16 -11.17
CA ALA A 34 5.67 4.19 -10.13
C ALA A 34 4.84 5.46 -10.21
N LEU A 35 3.52 5.31 -10.07
CA LEU A 35 2.57 6.39 -9.86
C LEU A 35 1.98 6.24 -8.45
N LEU A 36 2.15 7.25 -7.61
CA LEU A 36 1.55 7.31 -6.28
C LEU A 36 0.80 8.63 -6.12
N GLU A 37 -0.51 8.53 -6.08
CA GLU A 37 -1.38 9.67 -5.81
C GLU A 37 -1.78 9.61 -4.33
N SER A 38 -1.33 10.57 -3.54
CA SER A 38 -1.68 10.68 -2.12
C SER A 38 -2.47 11.97 -1.92
N SER A 39 -3.69 11.86 -1.45
CA SER A 39 -4.53 12.99 -1.07
C SER A 39 -4.76 12.99 0.43
N ASP A 40 -4.55 14.14 1.06
CA ASP A 40 -4.97 14.34 2.44
C ASP A 40 -6.48 14.63 2.48
N PHE A 41 -7.20 14.00 3.41
CA PHE A 41 -8.63 14.24 3.62
C PHE A 41 -8.97 15.73 3.82
N HIS A 42 -8.08 16.45 4.47
CA HIS A 42 -8.29 17.87 4.79
C HIS A 42 -8.03 18.85 3.63
N GLY A 43 -7.67 18.35 2.43
CA GLY A 43 -7.49 19.18 1.23
C GLY A 43 -6.41 20.26 1.38
N ASN A 44 -5.40 20.02 2.19
CA ASN A 44 -4.34 20.95 2.52
C ASN A 44 -3.27 21.02 1.44
N GLU A 45 -2.27 21.91 1.64
CA GLU A 45 -1.07 22.08 0.80
C GLU A 45 -0.28 20.78 0.53
N ASN A 46 -0.62 19.70 1.23
CA ASN A 46 0.02 18.38 1.17
C ASN A 46 -0.66 17.38 0.22
N SER A 47 -1.63 17.81 -0.59
CA SER A 47 -2.21 16.96 -1.63
C SER A 47 -1.24 16.84 -2.80
N LEU A 48 -0.33 15.84 -2.73
CA LEU A 48 0.72 15.61 -3.69
C LEU A 48 0.51 14.28 -4.42
N SER A 49 0.88 14.26 -5.70
CA SER A 49 1.05 13.01 -6.44
C SER A 49 2.48 12.90 -6.95
N PHE A 50 2.97 11.67 -7.03
CA PHE A 50 4.34 11.36 -7.40
C PHE A 50 4.39 10.42 -8.59
N ILE A 51 5.28 10.70 -9.54
CA ILE A 51 5.65 9.79 -10.60
C ILE A 51 7.15 9.56 -10.50
N ALA A 52 7.56 8.32 -10.27
CA ALA A 52 8.95 7.94 -10.13
C ALA A 52 9.40 7.19 -11.38
N LEU A 53 10.49 7.64 -11.98
CA LEU A 53 11.00 7.15 -13.26
C LEU A 53 12.46 6.76 -13.15
N ARG A 54 12.86 5.74 -13.91
CA ARG A 54 14.22 5.23 -14.09
C ARG A 54 14.84 4.73 -12.79
N PRO A 55 14.76 3.42 -12.53
CA PRO A 55 15.42 2.79 -11.39
C PRO A 55 16.93 3.08 -11.36
N LEU A 56 17.44 3.49 -10.21
CA LEU A 56 18.87 3.66 -9.92
C LEU A 56 19.42 2.53 -9.08
N ALA A 57 18.64 2.09 -8.11
CA ALA A 57 19.02 1.08 -7.15
C ALA A 57 17.78 0.38 -6.63
N SER A 58 17.94 -0.81 -6.09
CA SER A 58 16.83 -1.56 -5.51
C SER A 58 17.29 -2.44 -4.36
N ILE A 59 16.37 -2.70 -3.43
CA ILE A 59 16.52 -3.71 -2.40
C ILE A 59 15.29 -4.62 -2.41
N GLY A 60 15.53 -5.92 -2.53
CA GLY A 60 14.50 -6.94 -2.51
C GLY A 60 14.80 -8.02 -1.47
N ILE A 61 13.75 -8.58 -0.91
CA ILE A 61 13.85 -9.70 0.03
C ILE A 61 12.98 -10.82 -0.48
N ASN A 62 13.57 -11.99 -0.64
CA ASN A 62 12.90 -13.18 -1.10
C ASN A 62 13.58 -14.44 -0.55
N ASN A 63 12.81 -15.42 -0.12
CA ASN A 63 13.29 -16.71 0.37
C ASN A 63 14.44 -16.60 1.40
N GLY A 64 14.38 -15.64 2.31
CA GLY A 64 15.39 -15.44 3.36
C GLY A 64 16.67 -14.76 2.90
N GLU A 65 16.71 -14.23 1.67
CA GLU A 65 17.86 -13.49 1.15
C GLU A 65 17.51 -12.06 0.81
N CYS A 66 18.42 -11.15 1.11
CA CYS A 66 18.39 -9.75 0.71
C CYS A 66 19.25 -9.56 -0.53
N THR A 67 18.66 -9.03 -1.61
CA THR A 67 19.35 -8.64 -2.84
C THR A 67 19.33 -7.14 -2.97
N ALA A 68 20.50 -6.51 -2.97
CA ALA A 68 20.67 -5.08 -3.22
C ALA A 68 21.36 -4.87 -4.57
N THR A 69 20.80 -4.01 -5.41
CA THR A 69 21.39 -3.58 -6.69
C THR A 69 21.67 -2.09 -6.62
N PHE A 70 22.86 -1.67 -7.03
CA PHE A 70 23.36 -0.31 -6.88
C PHE A 70 23.47 0.43 -8.23
N PRO A 71 23.68 1.78 -8.22
CA PRO A 71 23.74 2.58 -9.44
C PRO A 71 24.85 2.18 -10.43
N ASP A 72 25.90 1.56 -9.95
CA ASP A 72 27.01 1.02 -10.78
C ASP A 72 26.73 -0.42 -11.28
N GLU A 73 25.46 -0.87 -11.16
CA GLU A 73 25.00 -2.22 -11.52
C GLU A 73 25.58 -3.35 -10.66
N THR A 74 26.32 -3.02 -9.61
CA THR A 74 26.79 -4.04 -8.66
C THR A 74 25.60 -4.63 -7.91
N ARG A 75 25.66 -5.95 -7.66
CA ARG A 75 24.63 -6.72 -6.98
C ARG A 75 25.22 -7.44 -5.79
N GLU A 76 24.62 -7.23 -4.64
CA GLU A 76 24.98 -7.91 -3.38
C GLU A 76 23.82 -8.80 -2.94
N VAL A 77 24.10 -10.07 -2.65
CA VAL A 77 23.12 -11.03 -2.11
C VAL A 77 23.61 -11.48 -0.74
N THR A 78 22.79 -11.25 0.28
CA THR A 78 23.15 -11.55 1.68
C THR A 78 22.01 -12.31 2.35
N PRO A 79 22.26 -13.48 2.95
CA PRO A 79 21.26 -14.18 3.72
C PRO A 79 20.82 -13.35 4.95
N LEU A 80 19.52 -13.36 5.23
CA LEU A 80 18.98 -12.77 6.46
C LEU A 80 19.35 -13.66 7.67
N THR A 81 19.77 -13.03 8.74
CA THR A 81 20.12 -13.67 10.01
C THR A 81 19.56 -12.84 11.18
N GLU A 82 19.71 -13.30 12.42
CA GLU A 82 19.34 -12.51 13.59
C GLU A 82 20.11 -11.18 13.67
N ASP A 83 21.40 -11.20 13.31
CA ASP A 83 22.26 -10.00 13.32
C ASP A 83 22.14 -9.15 12.05
N TYR A 84 21.66 -9.74 10.96
CA TYR A 84 21.40 -9.05 9.69
C TYR A 84 19.96 -9.31 9.26
N ASN A 85 19.04 -8.74 10.04
CA ASN A 85 17.60 -8.81 9.81
C ASN A 85 17.14 -7.71 8.81
N VAL A 86 15.85 -7.67 8.52
CA VAL A 86 15.30 -6.71 7.55
C VAL A 86 15.56 -5.24 7.93
N PRO A 87 15.35 -4.76 9.16
CA PRO A 87 15.73 -3.40 9.54
C PRO A 87 17.20 -3.10 9.30
N GLU A 88 18.10 -4.00 9.68
CA GLU A 88 19.55 -3.82 9.45
C GLU A 88 19.87 -3.76 7.95
N ALA A 89 19.29 -4.65 7.14
CA ALA A 89 19.49 -4.67 5.70
C ALA A 89 18.97 -3.38 5.03
N MET A 90 17.78 -2.92 5.41
CA MET A 90 17.17 -1.70 4.88
C MET A 90 17.96 -0.45 5.28
N ASN A 91 18.37 -0.34 6.55
CA ASN A 91 19.15 0.79 7.03
C ASN A 91 20.56 0.81 6.43
N ALA A 92 21.19 -0.34 6.25
CA ALA A 92 22.48 -0.46 5.57
C ALA A 92 22.37 0.00 4.10
N PHE A 93 21.31 -0.39 3.42
CA PHE A 93 21.03 0.04 2.04
C PHE A 93 20.78 1.55 1.95
N LEU A 94 19.88 2.09 2.79
CA LEU A 94 19.59 3.53 2.83
C LEU A 94 20.84 4.37 3.16
N GLY A 95 21.68 3.89 4.07
CA GLY A 95 22.93 4.54 4.48
C GLY A 95 23.98 4.66 3.38
N ARG A 96 23.84 3.90 2.27
CA ARG A 96 24.73 3.98 1.10
C ARG A 96 24.51 5.24 0.25
N PHE A 97 23.36 5.91 0.43
CA PHE A 97 22.94 7.03 -0.39
C PHE A 97 22.96 8.33 0.41
N LYS A 98 23.65 9.34 -0.11
CA LYS A 98 23.65 10.70 0.40
C LYS A 98 23.04 11.61 -0.65
N VAL A 99 22.09 12.43 -0.26
CA VAL A 99 21.41 13.36 -1.18
C VAL A 99 21.48 14.77 -0.61
N GLU A 100 21.94 15.71 -1.43
CA GLU A 100 22.00 17.13 -1.12
C GLU A 100 21.07 17.91 -2.05
N GLY A 101 20.52 19.00 -1.57
CA GLY A 101 19.67 19.90 -2.36
C GLY A 101 18.33 20.21 -1.72
N ALA A 102 17.58 21.11 -2.33
CA ALA A 102 16.31 21.61 -1.80
C ALA A 102 15.20 20.55 -1.78
N ASP A 103 15.22 19.63 -2.76
CA ASP A 103 14.16 18.65 -2.99
C ASP A 103 14.52 17.25 -2.47
N LYS A 104 15.50 17.13 -1.58
CA LYS A 104 15.95 15.84 -1.02
C LYS A 104 14.83 15.03 -0.33
N LYS A 105 13.78 15.68 0.18
CA LYS A 105 12.68 15.02 0.87
C LYS A 105 11.81 14.13 -0.02
N VAL A 106 11.80 14.36 -1.33
CA VAL A 106 11.06 13.52 -2.28
C VAL A 106 11.91 12.39 -2.84
N CYS A 107 13.21 12.37 -2.52
CA CYS A 107 14.13 11.32 -2.93
C CYS A 107 14.03 10.13 -1.99
N GLY A 108 13.72 8.96 -2.52
CA GLY A 108 13.58 7.78 -1.71
C GLY A 108 13.11 6.56 -2.50
N LEU A 109 12.75 5.54 -1.76
CA LEU A 109 12.35 4.25 -2.27
C LEU A 109 10.83 4.21 -2.44
N PHE A 110 10.37 3.71 -3.58
CA PHE A 110 8.98 3.34 -3.82
C PHE A 110 8.91 1.83 -3.92
N GLY A 111 7.98 1.23 -3.20
CA GLY A 111 7.88 -0.21 -3.19
C GLY A 111 6.80 -0.75 -2.28
N TYR A 112 6.89 -2.04 -2.00
CA TYR A 112 5.91 -2.76 -1.21
C TYR A 112 6.56 -3.80 -0.29
N THR A 113 5.79 -4.16 0.72
CA THR A 113 6.07 -5.29 1.61
C THR A 113 4.87 -6.22 1.58
N ALA A 114 5.07 -7.48 1.16
CA ALA A 114 4.03 -8.49 1.18
C ALA A 114 3.64 -8.86 2.63
N PHE A 115 2.39 -9.26 2.84
CA PHE A 115 1.93 -9.74 4.15
C PHE A 115 2.82 -10.85 4.69
N ASP A 116 3.22 -11.78 3.83
CA ASP A 116 4.03 -12.94 4.20
C ASP A 116 5.44 -12.59 4.65
N ALA A 117 5.92 -11.36 4.39
CA ALA A 117 7.20 -10.86 4.90
C ALA A 117 7.24 -10.78 6.43
N VAL A 118 6.09 -10.83 7.09
CA VAL A 118 6.01 -10.84 8.56
C VAL A 118 6.83 -11.96 9.20
N ARG A 119 7.07 -13.07 8.49
CA ARG A 119 7.93 -14.15 8.97
C ARG A 119 9.37 -13.71 9.23
N TYR A 120 9.81 -12.62 8.64
CA TYR A 120 11.13 -12.01 8.91
C TYR A 120 11.11 -11.04 10.08
N PHE A 121 9.94 -10.66 10.55
CA PHE A 121 9.75 -9.64 11.59
C PHE A 121 9.32 -10.24 12.92
N GLU A 122 8.59 -11.36 12.88
CA GLU A 122 8.05 -12.06 14.02
C GLU A 122 8.39 -13.55 13.95
N ASN A 123 8.61 -14.16 15.09
CA ASN A 123 8.79 -15.61 15.14
C ASN A 123 7.45 -16.32 15.01
N ILE A 124 7.07 -16.62 13.77
CA ILE A 124 5.83 -17.32 13.41
C ILE A 124 6.22 -18.60 12.66
N PRO A 125 6.52 -19.69 13.37
CA PRO A 125 7.08 -20.90 12.75
C PRO A 125 6.10 -21.64 11.82
N VAL A 126 4.82 -21.35 11.93
CA VAL A 126 3.80 -21.96 11.04
C VAL A 126 3.58 -21.22 9.73
N MET A 127 4.24 -20.06 9.56
CA MET A 127 4.10 -19.25 8.37
C MET A 127 5.12 -19.64 7.30
N GLU A 128 4.90 -20.82 6.69
CA GLU A 128 5.69 -21.27 5.57
C GLU A 128 5.26 -20.54 4.29
N VAL A 129 6.23 -20.08 3.52
CA VAL A 129 6.00 -19.45 2.23
C VAL A 129 6.57 -20.34 1.13
N HIS A 130 5.70 -20.72 0.22
CA HIS A 130 6.07 -21.46 -0.98
C HIS A 130 6.05 -20.49 -2.16
N HIS A 131 7.24 -20.01 -2.56
CA HIS A 131 7.40 -19.22 -3.78
C HIS A 131 7.62 -20.14 -4.98
N GLU A 132 6.77 -19.97 -5.98
CA GLU A 132 7.00 -20.51 -7.30
C GLU A 132 8.02 -19.65 -8.05
N GLU A 133 8.61 -20.19 -9.12
CA GLU A 133 9.76 -19.60 -9.85
C GLU A 133 9.53 -18.15 -10.33
N ASN A 134 8.29 -17.73 -10.53
CA ASN A 134 7.94 -16.39 -11.01
C ASN A 134 7.13 -15.56 -10.02
N ASP A 135 7.14 -15.92 -8.75
CA ASP A 135 6.42 -15.14 -7.74
C ASP A 135 7.10 -13.80 -7.46
N ALA A 136 6.29 -12.81 -7.13
CA ALA A 136 6.78 -11.52 -6.69
C ALA A 136 7.57 -11.67 -5.37
N PRO A 137 8.68 -10.93 -5.18
CA PRO A 137 9.44 -10.98 -3.93
C PRO A 137 8.58 -10.61 -2.72
N ASP A 138 9.02 -11.00 -1.52
CA ASP A 138 8.34 -10.63 -0.27
C ASP A 138 8.42 -9.13 0.01
N MET A 139 9.50 -8.50 -0.41
CA MET A 139 9.69 -7.03 -0.36
C MET A 139 10.47 -6.60 -1.61
N LEU A 140 10.09 -5.44 -2.15
CA LEU A 140 10.84 -4.79 -3.20
C LEU A 140 10.65 -3.29 -3.12
N TYR A 141 11.75 -2.56 -2.95
CA TYR A 141 11.82 -1.11 -2.91
C TYR A 141 12.86 -0.61 -3.90
N ILE A 142 12.51 0.41 -4.67
CA ILE A 142 13.31 0.93 -5.78
C ILE A 142 13.58 2.41 -5.57
N LEU A 143 14.85 2.81 -5.71
CA LEU A 143 15.28 4.20 -5.78
C LEU A 143 15.25 4.67 -7.23
N TYR A 144 14.58 5.79 -7.49
CA TYR A 144 14.42 6.32 -8.85
C TYR A 144 15.22 7.60 -9.07
N LYS A 145 15.64 7.80 -10.30
CA LYS A 145 16.41 9.00 -10.71
C LYS A 145 15.54 10.25 -10.79
N TYR A 146 14.32 10.12 -11.35
CA TYR A 146 13.41 11.23 -11.56
C TYR A 146 12.18 11.07 -10.68
N ILE A 147 11.82 12.15 -9.99
CA ILE A 147 10.58 12.24 -9.24
C ILE A 147 9.81 13.46 -9.74
N LEU A 148 8.65 13.22 -10.32
CA LEU A 148 7.72 14.26 -10.75
C LEU A 148 6.70 14.46 -9.64
N VAL A 149 6.67 15.65 -9.06
CA VAL A 149 5.81 16.00 -7.93
C VAL A 149 4.70 16.91 -8.40
N PHE A 150 3.48 16.43 -8.38
CA PHE A 150 2.29 17.22 -8.72
C PHE A 150 1.64 17.75 -7.43
N ASN A 151 1.62 19.06 -7.26
CA ASN A 151 0.93 19.73 -6.16
C ASN A 151 -0.46 20.14 -6.64
N HIS A 152 -1.49 19.44 -6.17
CA HIS A 152 -2.87 19.66 -6.57
C HIS A 152 -3.44 20.99 -6.09
N PHE A 153 -2.97 21.47 -4.95
CA PHE A 153 -3.43 22.74 -4.39
C PHE A 153 -2.92 23.94 -5.19
N LYS A 154 -1.65 23.89 -5.64
CA LYS A 154 -0.99 24.97 -6.38
C LYS A 154 -1.09 24.81 -7.90
N ASN A 155 -1.59 23.67 -8.40
CA ASN A 155 -1.51 23.30 -9.82
C ASN A 155 -0.09 23.43 -10.38
N GLU A 156 0.89 22.98 -9.59
CA GLU A 156 2.31 23.07 -9.89
C GLU A 156 2.89 21.67 -10.07
N LEU A 157 3.70 21.49 -11.10
CA LEU A 157 4.46 20.28 -11.33
C LEU A 157 5.94 20.59 -11.13
N THR A 158 6.59 19.87 -10.22
CA THR A 158 8.05 19.98 -9.99
C THR A 158 8.72 18.72 -10.52
N LEU A 159 9.63 18.90 -11.46
CA LEU A 159 10.49 17.83 -11.98
C LEU A 159 11.77 17.79 -11.16
N VAL A 160 12.05 16.70 -10.48
CA VAL A 160 13.25 16.52 -9.63
C VAL A 160 14.13 15.43 -10.22
N GLU A 161 15.41 15.69 -10.34
CA GLU A 161 16.43 14.75 -10.81
C GLU A 161 17.54 14.59 -9.79
N MET A 162 17.95 13.35 -9.55
CA MET A 162 19.13 13.01 -8.74
C MET A 162 20.32 12.81 -9.67
N LEU A 163 21.36 13.61 -9.49
CA LEU A 163 22.58 13.60 -10.29
C LEU A 163 23.80 13.24 -9.45
N GLN A 164 24.65 12.39 -9.98
CA GLN A 164 26.00 12.19 -9.47
C GLN A 164 26.92 13.35 -9.89
N GLU A 165 28.12 13.39 -9.32
CA GLU A 165 29.15 14.35 -9.71
C GLU A 165 29.45 14.19 -11.21
N ASP A 166 29.60 15.33 -11.91
CA ASP A 166 29.85 15.41 -13.37
C ASP A 166 28.72 14.88 -14.30
N GLU A 167 27.58 14.51 -13.76
CA GLU A 167 26.44 14.10 -14.58
C GLU A 167 25.63 15.31 -15.07
N ALA A 168 25.30 15.33 -16.37
CA ALA A 168 24.46 16.40 -16.95
C ALA A 168 22.96 16.09 -16.75
N SER A 169 22.18 17.14 -16.53
CA SER A 169 20.74 17.02 -16.38
C SER A 169 20.03 16.66 -17.67
N GLN A 170 19.00 15.80 -17.54
CA GLN A 170 18.09 15.43 -18.61
C GLN A 170 16.64 15.89 -18.37
N LEU A 171 16.41 16.84 -17.49
CA LEU A 171 15.06 17.35 -17.18
C LEU A 171 14.36 17.96 -18.41
N GLU A 172 15.09 18.53 -19.35
CA GLU A 172 14.52 19.09 -20.59
C GLU A 172 13.89 17.99 -21.48
N GLU A 173 14.46 16.79 -21.48
CA GLU A 173 13.90 15.65 -22.20
C GLU A 173 12.58 15.22 -21.59
N ILE A 174 12.51 15.14 -20.26
CA ILE A 174 11.28 14.80 -19.55
C ILE A 174 10.21 15.87 -19.76
N GLU A 175 10.58 17.16 -19.68
CA GLU A 175 9.66 18.25 -19.97
C GLU A 175 9.09 18.14 -21.39
N THR A 176 9.92 17.86 -22.38
CA THR A 176 9.50 17.65 -23.77
C THR A 176 8.50 16.51 -23.89
N LEU A 177 8.70 15.41 -23.16
CA LEU A 177 7.74 14.29 -23.14
C LEU A 177 6.40 14.69 -22.51
N ILE A 178 6.43 15.46 -21.44
CA ILE A 178 5.22 15.94 -20.74
C ILE A 178 4.44 16.90 -21.62
N GLU A 179 5.11 17.77 -22.33
CA GLU A 179 4.52 18.73 -23.28
C GLU A 179 3.93 18.07 -24.53
N ASN A 180 4.36 16.84 -24.84
CA ASN A 180 3.82 16.10 -25.98
C ASN A 180 2.33 15.81 -25.76
N ARG A 181 1.52 16.08 -26.77
CA ARG A 181 0.08 15.81 -26.71
C ARG A 181 -0.29 14.37 -27.03
N ASN A 182 0.62 13.61 -27.62
CA ASN A 182 0.39 12.24 -28.04
C ASN A 182 0.91 11.28 -26.98
N PHE A 183 0.11 10.29 -26.67
CA PHE A 183 0.51 9.11 -25.88
C PHE A 183 -0.17 7.86 -26.44
N ALA A 184 0.48 6.74 -26.28
CA ALA A 184 -0.08 5.46 -26.67
C ALA A 184 -1.16 5.02 -25.68
N SER A 185 -2.25 4.53 -26.21
CA SER A 185 -3.33 3.94 -25.43
C SER A 185 -3.63 2.56 -25.97
N TYR A 186 -3.76 1.60 -25.06
CA TYR A 186 -3.94 0.20 -25.39
C TYR A 186 -5.27 -0.31 -24.85
N ASN A 187 -5.86 -1.28 -25.52
CA ASN A 187 -7.11 -1.88 -25.09
C ASN A 187 -6.91 -2.80 -23.89
N PHE A 188 -7.97 -2.98 -23.14
CA PHE A 188 -8.07 -3.98 -22.08
C PHE A 188 -9.27 -4.89 -22.35
N GLN A 189 -9.12 -6.19 -22.13
CA GLN A 189 -10.18 -7.17 -22.28
C GLN A 189 -9.94 -8.35 -21.35
N THR A 190 -11.00 -8.86 -20.73
CA THR A 190 -10.96 -10.14 -20.02
C THR A 190 -10.74 -11.29 -21.00
N ALA A 191 -10.01 -12.33 -20.56
CA ALA A 191 -9.57 -13.44 -21.42
C ALA A 191 -9.92 -14.81 -20.81
N GLY A 192 -11.09 -14.93 -20.25
CA GLY A 192 -11.59 -16.16 -19.63
C GLY A 192 -12.43 -15.88 -18.40
N PRO A 193 -12.94 -16.91 -17.74
CA PRO A 193 -13.77 -16.74 -16.57
C PRO A 193 -12.94 -16.29 -15.35
N GLU A 194 -13.59 -15.53 -14.46
CA GLU A 194 -13.10 -15.30 -13.12
C GLU A 194 -13.12 -16.64 -12.34
N THR A 195 -12.07 -16.90 -11.60
CA THR A 195 -11.94 -18.08 -10.75
C THR A 195 -11.52 -17.70 -9.34
N SER A 196 -11.78 -18.58 -8.40
CA SER A 196 -11.27 -18.48 -7.02
C SER A 196 -10.80 -19.86 -6.56
N PRO A 197 -9.63 -19.97 -5.92
CA PRO A 197 -9.18 -21.23 -5.33
C PRO A 197 -10.05 -21.68 -4.15
N ILE A 198 -10.90 -20.79 -3.60
CA ILE A 198 -11.77 -21.04 -2.46
C ILE A 198 -13.20 -20.69 -2.85
N THR A 199 -14.09 -21.66 -2.76
CA THR A 199 -15.54 -21.46 -2.97
C THR A 199 -16.17 -20.65 -1.83
N GLY A 200 -17.40 -20.16 -2.04
CA GLY A 200 -18.14 -19.47 -0.99
C GLY A 200 -18.43 -20.39 0.23
N GLU A 201 -18.72 -21.67 -0.01
CA GLU A 201 -18.94 -22.64 1.07
C GLU A 201 -17.66 -22.94 1.87
N GLU A 202 -16.53 -23.07 1.19
CA GLU A 202 -15.21 -23.20 1.84
C GLU A 202 -14.88 -21.97 2.67
N TYR A 203 -15.13 -20.77 2.17
CA TYR A 203 -14.95 -19.55 2.93
C TYR A 203 -15.84 -19.50 4.18
N LYS A 204 -17.11 -19.89 4.07
CA LYS A 204 -18.00 -19.98 5.23
C LYS A 204 -17.48 -21.00 6.27
N ALA A 205 -16.91 -22.11 5.82
CA ALA A 205 -16.25 -23.06 6.72
C ALA A 205 -15.05 -22.44 7.44
N MET A 206 -14.24 -21.63 6.74
CA MET A 206 -13.15 -20.88 7.34
C MET A 206 -13.66 -19.88 8.40
N VAL A 207 -14.74 -19.17 8.12
CA VAL A 207 -15.39 -18.24 9.07
C VAL A 207 -15.84 -18.99 10.32
N ARG A 208 -16.51 -20.13 10.18
CA ARG A 208 -16.94 -20.98 11.33
C ARG A 208 -15.74 -21.43 12.17
N GLN A 209 -14.62 -21.74 11.53
CA GLN A 209 -13.39 -22.09 12.22
C GLN A 209 -12.83 -20.89 13.00
N GLY A 210 -12.82 -19.70 12.40
CA GLY A 210 -12.44 -18.45 13.06
C GLY A 210 -13.31 -18.14 14.28
N ILE A 211 -14.63 -18.32 14.16
CA ILE A 211 -15.59 -18.15 15.28
C ILE A 211 -15.25 -19.08 16.44
N LYS A 212 -14.92 -20.36 16.16
CA LYS A 212 -14.50 -21.31 17.21
C LYS A 212 -13.27 -20.81 17.97
N HIS A 213 -12.26 -20.27 17.29
CA HIS A 213 -11.08 -19.71 17.93
C HIS A 213 -11.41 -18.48 18.78
N CYS A 214 -12.32 -17.62 18.33
CA CYS A 214 -12.81 -16.50 19.14
C CYS A 214 -13.54 -16.97 20.41
N LEU A 215 -14.41 -17.99 20.30
CA LEU A 215 -15.15 -18.54 21.43
C LEU A 215 -14.25 -19.28 22.45
N ARG A 216 -13.15 -19.85 21.98
CA ARG A 216 -12.14 -20.49 22.85
C ARG A 216 -11.23 -19.49 23.57
N GLY A 217 -11.25 -18.22 23.14
CA GLY A 217 -10.39 -17.19 23.68
C GLY A 217 -8.98 -17.16 23.08
N ASP A 218 -8.75 -17.83 21.95
CA ASP A 218 -7.45 -17.78 21.24
C ASP A 218 -7.20 -16.39 20.66
N VAL A 219 -8.24 -15.74 20.16
CA VAL A 219 -8.24 -14.38 19.60
C VAL A 219 -9.55 -13.67 19.95
N PHE A 220 -9.52 -12.33 19.93
CA PHE A 220 -10.73 -11.49 19.98
C PHE A 220 -11.31 -11.30 18.58
N GLN A 221 -10.42 -11.15 17.61
CA GLN A 221 -10.76 -10.99 16.19
C GLN A 221 -9.68 -11.65 15.33
N ILE A 222 -10.13 -12.21 14.21
CA ILE A 222 -9.26 -12.72 13.16
C ILE A 222 -9.81 -12.27 11.79
N VAL A 223 -8.94 -11.79 10.91
CA VAL A 223 -9.32 -11.42 9.55
C VAL A 223 -9.04 -12.58 8.62
N LEU A 224 -10.10 -13.07 7.96
CA LEU A 224 -10.02 -14.14 6.97
C LEU A 224 -10.41 -13.62 5.60
N SER A 225 -9.67 -14.01 4.58
CA SER A 225 -9.76 -13.44 3.23
C SER A 225 -10.05 -14.49 2.16
N ARG A 226 -10.56 -14.01 1.02
CA ARG A 226 -10.82 -14.80 -0.18
C ARG A 226 -10.23 -14.12 -1.40
N ARG A 227 -9.49 -14.88 -2.22
CA ARG A 227 -8.83 -14.41 -3.43
C ARG A 227 -9.59 -14.80 -4.68
N PHE A 228 -9.54 -13.92 -5.68
CA PHE A 228 -10.05 -14.12 -7.02
C PHE A 228 -8.95 -13.88 -8.05
N GLU A 229 -9.12 -14.49 -9.22
CA GLU A 229 -8.21 -14.45 -10.34
C GLU A 229 -9.00 -14.18 -11.63
N GLN A 230 -8.55 -13.20 -12.43
CA GLN A 230 -9.17 -12.86 -13.70
C GLN A 230 -8.10 -12.78 -14.79
N PRO A 231 -8.06 -13.74 -15.72
CA PRO A 231 -7.21 -13.63 -16.92
C PRO A 231 -7.62 -12.43 -17.78
N PHE A 232 -6.65 -11.76 -18.37
CA PHE A 232 -6.89 -10.60 -19.23
C PHE A 232 -5.90 -10.54 -20.39
N LYS A 233 -6.18 -9.65 -21.36
CA LYS A 233 -5.31 -9.22 -22.45
C LYS A 233 -5.27 -7.70 -22.49
N GLY A 234 -4.10 -7.15 -22.84
CA GLY A 234 -3.93 -5.72 -23.04
C GLY A 234 -3.41 -4.97 -21.81
N ASP A 235 -3.94 -3.78 -21.57
CA ASP A 235 -3.38 -2.80 -20.67
C ASP A 235 -4.16 -2.74 -19.34
N ASP A 236 -3.57 -3.27 -18.29
CA ASP A 236 -4.12 -3.26 -16.93
C ASP A 236 -4.18 -1.85 -16.30
N PHE A 237 -3.45 -0.87 -16.85
CA PHE A 237 -3.58 0.52 -16.42
C PHE A 237 -5.00 1.08 -16.64
N LYS A 238 -5.74 0.55 -17.59
CA LYS A 238 -7.17 0.87 -17.74
C LYS A 238 -8.00 0.43 -16.54
N VAL A 239 -7.66 -0.71 -15.93
CA VAL A 239 -8.31 -1.17 -14.69
C VAL A 239 -8.02 -0.21 -13.54
N TYR A 240 -6.78 0.25 -13.41
CA TYR A 240 -6.42 1.30 -12.45
C TYR A 240 -7.23 2.58 -12.65
N ARG A 241 -7.32 3.07 -13.89
CA ARG A 241 -8.11 4.28 -14.21
C ARG A 241 -9.59 4.10 -13.88
N ALA A 242 -10.15 2.94 -14.18
CA ALA A 242 -11.51 2.58 -13.83
C ALA A 242 -11.72 2.54 -12.32
N LEU A 243 -10.84 1.86 -11.59
CA LEU A 243 -10.90 1.79 -10.13
C LEU A 243 -10.81 3.17 -9.47
N ARG A 244 -9.90 4.00 -9.96
CA ARG A 244 -9.72 5.39 -9.51
C ARG A 244 -11.00 6.22 -9.66
N SER A 245 -11.77 5.99 -10.70
CA SER A 245 -13.03 6.70 -10.95
C SER A 245 -14.20 6.18 -10.11
N ILE A 246 -14.21 4.89 -9.80
CA ILE A 246 -15.27 4.23 -9.04
C ILE A 246 -15.09 4.41 -7.53
N ASN A 247 -13.86 4.25 -7.07
CA ASN A 247 -13.52 4.22 -5.66
C ASN A 247 -12.27 5.05 -5.36
N PRO A 248 -12.33 6.38 -5.50
CA PRO A 248 -11.21 7.24 -5.14
C PRO A 248 -10.97 7.16 -3.62
N SER A 249 -9.73 6.96 -3.24
CA SER A 249 -9.26 6.86 -1.87
C SER A 249 -8.04 7.75 -1.64
N PRO A 250 -7.61 8.01 -0.40
CA PRO A 250 -6.44 8.80 -0.09
C PRO A 250 -5.15 8.30 -0.74
N TYR A 251 -5.04 6.99 -0.96
CA TYR A 251 -3.90 6.37 -1.63
C TYR A 251 -4.35 5.68 -2.90
N LEU A 252 -3.92 6.21 -4.03
CA LEU A 252 -4.10 5.64 -5.35
C LEU A 252 -2.72 5.35 -5.92
N PHE A 253 -2.48 4.14 -6.38
CA PHE A 253 -1.13 3.75 -6.80
C PHE A 253 -1.15 2.77 -7.97
N TYR A 254 -0.15 2.91 -8.82
CA TYR A 254 0.16 1.97 -9.89
C TYR A 254 1.69 1.82 -9.95
N PHE A 255 2.20 0.72 -9.43
CA PHE A 255 3.63 0.42 -9.39
C PHE A 255 3.95 -0.68 -10.39
N ASP A 256 4.73 -0.33 -11.41
CA ASP A 256 5.23 -1.26 -12.41
C ASP A 256 6.63 -1.71 -12.03
N PHE A 257 6.76 -2.99 -11.67
CA PHE A 257 8.03 -3.61 -11.31
C PHE A 257 8.66 -4.41 -12.46
N GLY A 258 8.16 -4.22 -13.69
CA GLY A 258 8.60 -4.94 -14.87
C GLY A 258 7.88 -6.28 -15.06
N GLY A 259 8.22 -7.29 -14.29
CA GLY A 259 7.61 -8.63 -14.38
C GLY A 259 6.20 -8.73 -13.79
N PHE A 260 5.81 -7.80 -12.93
CA PHE A 260 4.51 -7.72 -12.29
C PHE A 260 4.17 -6.28 -11.94
N ARG A 261 2.90 -6.02 -11.65
CA ARG A 261 2.40 -4.71 -11.23
C ARG A 261 1.52 -4.84 -10.01
N ILE A 262 1.57 -3.82 -9.15
CA ILE A 262 0.66 -3.70 -8.01
C ILE A 262 -0.03 -2.34 -8.13
N PHE A 263 -1.35 -2.34 -8.19
CA PHE A 263 -2.11 -1.12 -8.31
C PHE A 263 -3.44 -1.20 -7.57
N GLY A 264 -3.90 -0.08 -7.05
CA GLY A 264 -5.10 -0.08 -6.24
C GLY A 264 -5.51 1.28 -5.73
N SER A 265 -6.53 1.24 -4.89
CA SER A 265 -7.12 2.36 -4.18
C SER A 265 -7.30 1.97 -2.72
N SER A 266 -6.42 2.45 -1.85
CA SER A 266 -6.43 2.12 -0.42
C SER A 266 -6.88 3.31 0.42
N PRO A 267 -7.83 3.12 1.33
CA PRO A 267 -8.29 4.18 2.22
C PRO A 267 -7.41 4.34 3.46
N GLU A 268 -6.53 3.40 3.78
CA GLU A 268 -5.97 3.24 5.12
C GLU A 268 -4.45 3.38 5.15
N THR A 269 -3.97 4.27 6.02
CA THR A 269 -2.55 4.41 6.33
C THR A 269 -2.14 3.33 7.31
N HIS A 270 -1.12 2.55 6.93
CA HIS A 270 -0.49 1.62 7.88
C HIS A 270 0.40 2.35 8.86
N CYS A 271 1.39 3.08 8.35
CA CYS A 271 2.35 3.81 9.16
C CYS A 271 2.87 5.02 8.40
N LYS A 272 2.93 6.15 9.08
CA LYS A 272 3.55 7.39 8.58
C LYS A 272 4.56 7.87 9.60
N VAL A 273 5.76 8.21 9.14
CA VAL A 273 6.81 8.81 9.98
C VAL A 273 7.30 10.08 9.32
N THR A 274 7.33 11.15 10.10
CA THR A 274 7.94 12.43 9.72
C THR A 274 8.92 12.83 10.82
N GLY A 275 10.21 12.87 10.48
CA GLY A 275 11.27 13.01 11.49
C GLY A 275 11.29 11.81 12.43
N ARG A 276 10.92 12.04 13.68
CA ARG A 276 10.77 10.97 14.69
C ARG A 276 9.32 10.76 15.14
N HIS A 277 8.39 11.48 14.55
CA HIS A 277 6.97 11.37 14.85
C HIS A 277 6.33 10.29 13.99
N ALA A 278 5.88 9.21 14.63
CA ALA A 278 5.20 8.09 13.97
C ALA A 278 3.70 8.12 14.24
N SER A 279 2.88 7.76 13.26
CA SER A 279 1.43 7.66 13.40
C SER A 279 0.84 6.47 12.65
N ILE A 280 -0.27 5.96 13.19
CA ILE A 280 -1.12 4.93 12.58
C ILE A 280 -2.55 5.46 12.62
N ASP A 281 -3.27 5.33 11.50
CA ASP A 281 -4.64 5.81 11.36
C ASP A 281 -5.62 4.63 11.19
N PRO A 282 -6.04 3.95 12.27
CA PRO A 282 -6.99 2.85 12.15
C PRO A 282 -8.36 3.35 11.71
N ILE A 283 -8.93 2.62 10.75
CA ILE A 283 -10.29 2.82 10.26
C ILE A 283 -11.14 1.63 10.71
N ALA A 284 -12.20 1.92 11.45
CA ALA A 284 -13.26 0.96 11.75
C ALA A 284 -14.59 1.68 11.78
N GLY A 285 -15.48 1.21 10.96
CA GLY A 285 -16.75 1.85 10.67
C GLY A 285 -16.75 2.48 9.28
N THR A 286 -17.59 1.90 8.41
CA THR A 286 -17.74 2.36 7.03
C THR A 286 -19.20 2.34 6.63
N ALA A 287 -19.68 3.42 6.04
CA ALA A 287 -20.98 3.51 5.41
C ALA A 287 -20.86 4.06 3.99
N PHE A 288 -21.75 3.63 3.09
CA PHE A 288 -21.80 4.19 1.75
C PHE A 288 -22.38 5.61 1.79
N ARG A 289 -21.75 6.51 1.06
CA ARG A 289 -22.20 7.87 0.85
C ARG A 289 -23.15 7.94 -0.35
N THR A 290 -24.27 8.63 -0.18
CA THR A 290 -25.28 8.81 -1.24
C THR A 290 -25.14 10.14 -1.98
N GLY A 291 -24.46 11.11 -1.40
CA GLY A 291 -24.43 12.50 -1.84
C GLY A 291 -25.63 13.32 -1.39
N ASN A 292 -26.65 12.68 -0.78
CA ASN A 292 -27.74 13.36 -0.13
C ASN A 292 -27.36 13.66 1.33
N ILE A 293 -27.30 14.93 1.69
CA ILE A 293 -26.80 15.40 3.00
C ILE A 293 -27.60 14.79 4.16
N GLU A 294 -28.91 14.71 4.06
CA GLU A 294 -29.77 14.20 5.13
C GLU A 294 -29.61 12.69 5.31
N VAL A 295 -29.56 11.94 4.21
CA VAL A 295 -29.34 10.49 4.24
C VAL A 295 -27.94 10.16 4.75
N ASP A 296 -26.94 10.90 4.31
CA ASP A 296 -25.56 10.71 4.75
C ASP A 296 -25.38 11.02 6.24
N LYS A 297 -26.10 12.04 6.76
CA LYS A 297 -26.14 12.35 8.18
C LYS A 297 -26.76 11.21 8.99
N GLN A 298 -27.90 10.67 8.54
CA GLN A 298 -28.55 9.53 9.21
C GLN A 298 -27.65 8.31 9.22
N ARG A 299 -26.92 8.02 8.14
CA ARG A 299 -25.94 6.94 8.07
C ARG A 299 -24.77 7.15 9.02
N THR A 300 -24.31 8.39 9.14
CA THR A 300 -23.26 8.76 10.10
C THR A 300 -23.71 8.54 11.54
N GLU A 301 -24.91 8.97 11.89
CA GLU A 301 -25.48 8.77 13.22
C GLU A 301 -25.65 7.29 13.55
N ALA A 302 -26.14 6.49 12.60
CA ALA A 302 -26.26 5.04 12.73
C ALA A 302 -24.90 4.36 12.92
N LEU A 303 -23.88 4.78 12.17
CA LEU A 303 -22.52 4.26 12.27
C LEU A 303 -21.89 4.57 13.64
N LEU A 304 -22.04 5.80 14.13
CA LEU A 304 -21.56 6.22 15.44
C LEU A 304 -22.26 5.49 16.60
N ALA A 305 -23.51 5.09 16.41
CA ALA A 305 -24.31 4.40 17.42
C ALA A 305 -24.16 2.86 17.36
N ASP A 306 -23.53 2.30 16.33
CA ASP A 306 -23.41 0.84 16.16
C ASP A 306 -22.47 0.23 17.21
N PRO A 307 -22.95 -0.67 18.09
CA PRO A 307 -22.13 -1.24 19.16
C PRO A 307 -21.01 -2.15 18.63
N LYS A 308 -21.20 -2.83 17.49
CA LYS A 308 -20.19 -3.71 16.87
C LYS A 308 -19.04 -2.85 16.34
N GLU A 309 -19.36 -1.84 15.55
CA GLU A 309 -18.37 -0.91 14.98
C GLU A 309 -17.60 -0.18 16.07
N ASN A 310 -18.28 0.24 17.13
CA ASN A 310 -17.64 0.88 18.29
C ASN A 310 -16.68 -0.04 19.02
N ALA A 311 -17.05 -1.30 19.26
CA ALA A 311 -16.19 -2.28 19.93
C ALA A 311 -14.96 -2.62 19.08
N GLU A 312 -15.13 -2.80 17.78
CA GLU A 312 -14.04 -3.02 16.83
C GLU A 312 -13.08 -1.83 16.79
N HIS A 313 -13.63 -0.63 16.72
CA HIS A 313 -12.83 0.61 16.70
C HIS A 313 -11.94 0.77 17.93
N VAL A 314 -12.49 0.56 19.12
CA VAL A 314 -11.73 0.59 20.39
C VAL A 314 -10.59 -0.42 20.35
N MET A 315 -10.88 -1.65 19.91
CA MET A 315 -9.88 -2.71 19.82
C MET A 315 -8.75 -2.35 18.86
N LEU A 316 -9.04 -1.77 17.70
CA LEU A 316 -8.04 -1.38 16.70
C LEU A 316 -7.20 -0.19 17.18
N VAL A 317 -7.78 0.77 17.88
CA VAL A 317 -7.03 1.87 18.51
C VAL A 317 -6.08 1.34 19.57
N ASP A 318 -6.54 0.43 20.43
CA ASP A 318 -5.67 -0.19 21.45
C ASP A 318 -4.55 -1.00 20.84
N LEU A 319 -4.83 -1.73 19.75
CA LEU A 319 -3.81 -2.48 19.01
C LEU A 319 -2.77 -1.54 18.39
N ALA A 320 -3.17 -0.43 17.79
CA ALA A 320 -2.26 0.58 17.25
C ALA A 320 -1.39 1.22 18.34
N ARG A 321 -1.97 1.51 19.51
CA ARG A 321 -1.20 1.99 20.68
C ARG A 321 -0.16 0.98 21.13
N ASN A 322 -0.52 -0.30 21.21
CA ASN A 322 0.39 -1.37 21.59
C ASN A 322 1.50 -1.54 20.55
N ASP A 323 1.19 -1.51 19.27
CA ASP A 323 2.17 -1.61 18.19
C ASP A 323 3.20 -0.48 18.25
N LEU A 324 2.77 0.78 18.36
CA LEU A 324 3.67 1.92 18.45
C LEU A 324 4.51 1.89 19.73
N SER A 325 3.96 1.43 20.86
CA SER A 325 4.66 1.38 22.14
C SER A 325 5.86 0.44 22.17
N ARG A 326 6.02 -0.41 21.16
CA ARG A 326 7.20 -1.27 21.01
C ARG A 326 8.48 -0.45 20.75
N ASN A 327 8.38 0.67 20.04
CA ASN A 327 9.51 1.50 19.60
C ASN A 327 9.31 2.99 19.78
N ALA A 328 8.23 3.41 20.41
CA ALA A 328 7.90 4.81 20.60
C ALA A 328 7.47 5.08 22.04
N HIS A 329 7.62 6.31 22.48
CA HIS A 329 7.15 6.84 23.75
C HIS A 329 6.16 7.99 23.51
N ASP A 330 5.55 8.48 24.58
CA ASP A 330 4.49 9.50 24.50
C ASP A 330 3.37 9.12 23.52
N VAL A 331 3.03 7.82 23.52
CA VAL A 331 1.99 7.28 22.65
C VAL A 331 0.62 7.80 23.11
N GLN A 332 -0.08 8.46 22.18
CA GLN A 332 -1.37 9.10 22.44
C GLN A 332 -2.35 8.92 21.30
N VAL A 333 -3.61 9.19 21.58
CA VAL A 333 -4.67 9.26 20.57
C VAL A 333 -4.89 10.73 20.23
N ASP A 334 -4.48 11.15 19.03
CA ASP A 334 -4.57 12.55 18.59
C ASP A 334 -6.02 12.97 18.33
N PHE A 335 -6.78 12.10 17.68
CA PHE A 335 -8.23 12.21 17.54
C PHE A 335 -8.88 10.82 17.55
N TYR A 336 -10.14 10.77 17.94
CA TYR A 336 -10.87 9.53 18.16
C TYR A 336 -12.22 9.55 17.46
N LYS A 337 -12.46 8.58 16.55
CA LYS A 337 -13.69 8.43 15.78
C LYS A 337 -14.10 9.69 15.01
N GLU A 338 -13.14 10.34 14.36
CA GLU A 338 -13.44 11.45 13.47
C GLU A 338 -14.21 10.94 12.26
N VAL A 339 -15.30 11.59 11.94
CA VAL A 339 -16.09 11.27 10.75
C VAL A 339 -15.44 11.90 9.54
N GLN A 340 -15.01 11.08 8.60
CA GLN A 340 -14.40 11.54 7.34
C GLN A 340 -15.28 11.17 6.15
N TYR A 341 -15.71 12.20 5.41
CA TYR A 341 -16.56 12.05 4.22
C TYR A 341 -15.71 12.04 2.97
N TYR A 342 -15.65 10.89 2.31
CA TYR A 342 -15.07 10.74 0.98
C TYR A 342 -16.15 10.79 -0.09
N SER A 343 -15.78 10.74 -1.37
CA SER A 343 -16.75 10.83 -2.47
C SER A 343 -17.82 9.72 -2.44
N HIS A 344 -17.47 8.51 -2.00
CA HIS A 344 -18.34 7.32 -2.04
C HIS A 344 -18.57 6.67 -0.70
N VAL A 345 -17.79 7.02 0.33
CA VAL A 345 -17.84 6.39 1.64
C VAL A 345 -17.71 7.40 2.78
N ILE A 346 -18.22 7.01 3.92
CA ILE A 346 -18.07 7.69 5.21
C ILE A 346 -17.27 6.74 6.09
N HIS A 347 -16.15 7.19 6.62
CA HIS A 347 -15.31 6.42 7.54
C HIS A 347 -15.26 7.04 8.93
N LEU A 348 -15.16 6.19 9.94
CA LEU A 348 -14.72 6.58 11.27
C LEU A 348 -13.23 6.30 11.40
N VAL A 349 -12.45 7.34 11.59
CA VAL A 349 -10.98 7.29 11.64
C VAL A 349 -10.49 7.77 12.99
N SER A 350 -9.51 7.11 13.56
CA SER A 350 -8.74 7.60 14.68
C SER A 350 -7.28 7.75 14.30
N ARG A 351 -6.51 8.52 15.06
CA ARG A 351 -5.07 8.58 14.92
C ARG A 351 -4.39 8.29 16.22
N VAL A 352 -3.45 7.36 16.18
CA VAL A 352 -2.53 7.09 17.28
C VAL A 352 -1.14 7.52 16.85
N SER A 353 -0.46 8.29 17.68
CA SER A 353 0.87 8.79 17.39
C SER A 353 1.83 8.60 18.56
N GLY A 354 3.12 8.72 18.29
CA GLY A 354 4.18 8.67 19.31
C GLY A 354 5.52 9.12 18.74
N GLU A 355 6.46 9.36 19.61
CA GLU A 355 7.84 9.73 19.25
C GLU A 355 8.71 8.47 19.28
N ILE A 356 9.42 8.19 18.18
CA ILE A 356 10.31 7.03 18.05
C ILE A 356 11.43 7.14 19.08
N ASN A 357 11.69 6.08 19.86
CA ASN A 357 12.72 6.01 20.88
C ASN A 357 14.12 6.31 20.30
N ALA A 358 15.00 6.87 21.11
CA ALA A 358 16.34 7.26 20.67
C ALA A 358 17.21 6.07 20.18
N ASP A 359 16.95 4.88 20.70
CA ASP A 359 17.60 3.61 20.34
C ASP A 359 16.91 2.87 19.17
N SER A 360 15.90 3.48 18.55
CA SER A 360 15.16 2.95 17.41
C SER A 360 15.22 3.91 16.22
N ASP A 361 14.64 3.49 15.11
CA ASP A 361 14.58 4.24 13.85
C ASP A 361 13.25 4.00 13.12
N PRO A 362 12.93 4.79 12.08
CA PRO A 362 11.69 4.66 11.33
C PRO A 362 11.46 3.29 10.70
N VAL A 363 12.50 2.65 10.17
CA VAL A 363 12.38 1.33 9.53
C VAL A 363 12.03 0.27 10.56
N LYS A 364 12.71 0.29 11.72
CA LYS A 364 12.41 -0.63 12.83
C LYS A 364 11.01 -0.42 13.37
N ASN A 365 10.57 0.83 13.53
CA ASN A 365 9.19 1.16 13.93
C ASN A 365 8.19 0.61 12.92
N TYR A 366 8.43 0.79 11.63
CA TYR A 366 7.59 0.26 10.55
C TYR A 366 7.48 -1.27 10.62
N VAL A 367 8.60 -1.97 10.75
CA VAL A 367 8.65 -3.43 10.83
C VAL A 367 7.91 -3.95 12.06
N ASP A 368 8.09 -3.32 13.22
CA ASP A 368 7.47 -3.76 14.48
C ASP A 368 5.97 -3.45 14.56
N THR A 369 5.46 -2.55 13.73
CA THR A 369 4.01 -2.30 13.60
C THR A 369 3.34 -3.15 12.51
N PHE A 370 4.12 -3.82 11.67
CA PHE A 370 3.63 -4.63 10.55
C PHE A 370 3.19 -6.03 10.98
N PRO A 371 2.15 -6.62 10.35
CA PRO A 371 1.17 -5.98 9.47
C PRO A 371 0.10 -5.23 10.28
N ALA A 372 -0.76 -4.49 9.58
CA ALA A 372 -1.85 -3.78 10.22
C ALA A 372 -2.81 -4.72 10.96
N GLY A 373 -3.29 -4.29 12.12
CA GLY A 373 -4.26 -5.04 12.91
C GLY A 373 -5.59 -5.26 12.19
N THR A 374 -5.99 -4.31 11.35
CA THR A 374 -7.19 -4.38 10.49
C THR A 374 -7.15 -5.52 9.46
N LEU A 375 -5.97 -6.07 9.17
CA LEU A 375 -5.77 -7.17 8.21
C LEU A 375 -5.30 -8.48 8.87
N SER A 376 -5.05 -8.48 10.16
CA SER A 376 -4.56 -9.64 10.91
C SER A 376 -5.54 -10.05 12.02
N GLY A 377 -5.58 -9.31 13.09
CA GLY A 377 -6.44 -9.57 14.24
C GLY A 377 -5.78 -9.24 15.56
N ALA A 378 -6.40 -9.64 16.64
CA ALA A 378 -5.95 -9.38 17.99
C ALA A 378 -6.15 -10.62 18.89
N PRO A 379 -5.14 -11.08 19.63
CA PRO A 379 -3.72 -10.70 19.59
C PRO A 379 -3.08 -11.00 18.23
N LYS A 380 -2.24 -10.06 17.73
CA LYS A 380 -1.74 -10.07 16.34
C LYS A 380 -0.98 -11.35 15.97
N VAL A 381 0.01 -11.74 16.76
CA VAL A 381 0.84 -12.93 16.45
C VAL A 381 -0.01 -14.20 16.41
N ARG A 382 -0.91 -14.37 17.38
CA ARG A 382 -1.79 -15.53 17.41
C ARG A 382 -2.76 -15.53 16.23
N ALA A 383 -3.33 -14.39 15.88
CA ALA A 383 -4.18 -14.25 14.70
C ALA A 383 -3.45 -14.66 13.42
N MET A 384 -2.20 -14.21 13.22
CA MET A 384 -1.41 -14.56 12.05
C MET A 384 -1.07 -16.06 11.95
N GLN A 385 -0.76 -16.70 13.07
CA GLN A 385 -0.58 -18.16 13.12
C GLN A 385 -1.83 -18.88 12.63
N LEU A 386 -2.99 -18.49 13.14
CA LEU A 386 -4.28 -19.08 12.78
C LEU A 386 -4.66 -18.77 11.32
N ILE A 387 -4.38 -17.58 10.82
CA ILE A 387 -4.62 -17.21 9.42
C ILE A 387 -3.88 -18.17 8.49
N THR A 388 -2.61 -18.45 8.76
CA THR A 388 -1.81 -19.40 7.98
C THR A 388 -2.44 -20.79 7.96
N ASP A 389 -2.89 -21.29 9.11
CA ASP A 389 -3.50 -22.60 9.24
C ASP A 389 -4.88 -22.71 8.55
N ILE A 390 -5.64 -21.60 8.55
CA ILE A 390 -7.02 -21.61 8.04
C ILE A 390 -7.07 -21.29 6.54
N GLU A 391 -6.29 -20.31 6.06
CA GLU A 391 -6.32 -19.90 4.65
C GLU A 391 -5.57 -20.86 3.73
N HIS A 392 -4.58 -21.60 4.20
CA HIS A 392 -3.79 -22.59 3.45
C HIS A 392 -3.09 -22.06 2.20
N HIS A 393 -2.88 -20.76 2.09
CA HIS A 393 -2.16 -20.12 1.00
C HIS A 393 -1.50 -18.81 1.46
N ASN A 394 -0.49 -18.38 0.73
CA ASN A 394 0.17 -17.10 0.97
C ASN A 394 -0.70 -15.95 0.44
N ARG A 395 -0.77 -14.87 1.20
CA ARG A 395 -1.51 -13.68 0.78
C ARG A 395 -0.78 -12.86 -0.27
N GLY A 396 0.55 -12.89 -0.29
CA GLY A 396 1.34 -12.00 -1.13
C GLY A 396 1.18 -10.54 -0.73
N ALA A 397 0.96 -9.66 -1.68
CA ALA A 397 0.82 -8.22 -1.43
C ALA A 397 -0.41 -7.87 -0.58
N TYR A 398 -1.50 -8.60 -0.70
CA TYR A 398 -2.73 -8.32 0.05
C TYR A 398 -2.49 -8.31 1.56
N GLY A 399 -2.92 -7.24 2.22
CA GLY A 399 -2.76 -7.07 3.66
C GLY A 399 -1.36 -6.64 4.10
N GLY A 400 -0.42 -6.50 3.16
CA GLY A 400 0.87 -5.86 3.37
C GLY A 400 0.79 -4.35 3.23
N CYS A 401 1.89 -3.74 2.85
CA CYS A 401 2.02 -2.30 2.70
C CYS A 401 2.65 -1.90 1.38
N ILE A 402 2.31 -0.71 0.91
CA ILE A 402 2.86 -0.11 -0.31
C ILE A 402 3.03 1.38 -0.09
N GLY A 403 4.12 1.95 -0.58
CA GLY A 403 4.33 3.37 -0.46
C GLY A 403 5.79 3.80 -0.62
N PHE A 404 6.17 4.78 0.19
CA PHE A 404 7.41 5.53 0.09
C PHE A 404 8.25 5.43 1.38
N ILE A 405 9.55 5.26 1.20
CA ILE A 405 10.56 5.37 2.26
C ILE A 405 11.61 6.37 1.79
N GLY A 406 11.66 7.55 2.42
CA GLY A 406 12.63 8.61 2.10
C GLY A 406 14.04 8.24 2.51
N LEU A 407 15.03 8.76 1.79
CA LEU A 407 16.44 8.62 2.17
C LEU A 407 16.78 9.33 3.49
N ASP A 408 15.94 10.26 3.92
CA ASP A 408 16.03 10.96 5.22
C ASP A 408 15.37 10.19 6.39
N GLY A 409 14.75 9.05 6.11
CA GLY A 409 14.05 8.22 7.08
C GLY A 409 12.55 8.47 7.19
N ASP A 410 12.01 9.53 6.60
CA ASP A 410 10.57 9.72 6.52
C ASP A 410 9.94 8.58 5.73
N LEU A 411 8.76 8.12 6.14
CA LEU A 411 8.04 7.09 5.40
C LEU A 411 6.54 7.31 5.41
N ASN A 412 5.88 6.81 4.38
CA ASN A 412 4.43 6.82 4.26
C ASN A 412 3.99 5.54 3.55
N GLN A 413 3.34 4.66 4.30
CA GLN A 413 2.93 3.35 3.84
C GLN A 413 1.42 3.18 3.97
N ALA A 414 0.76 2.88 2.86
CA ALA A 414 -0.64 2.48 2.82
C ALA A 414 -0.76 0.97 3.02
N ILE A 415 -1.89 0.53 3.59
CA ILE A 415 -2.23 -0.89 3.63
C ILE A 415 -2.63 -1.32 2.21
N THR A 416 -2.10 -2.45 1.77
CA THR A 416 -2.41 -3.02 0.45
C THR A 416 -3.76 -3.73 0.47
N ILE A 417 -4.83 -2.97 0.34
CA ILE A 417 -6.22 -3.38 0.20
C ILE A 417 -6.86 -2.62 -0.96
N GLY A 418 -8.00 -3.09 -1.48
CA GLY A 418 -8.59 -2.50 -2.68
C GLY A 418 -7.62 -2.54 -3.86
N THR A 419 -6.90 -3.63 -4.02
CA THR A 419 -5.67 -3.70 -4.80
C THR A 419 -5.66 -4.91 -5.70
N PHE A 420 -5.08 -4.72 -6.88
CA PHE A 420 -4.76 -5.79 -7.83
C PHE A 420 -3.25 -6.07 -7.83
N VAL A 421 -2.90 -7.34 -7.94
CA VAL A 421 -1.59 -7.79 -8.41
C VAL A 421 -1.76 -8.31 -9.82
N SER A 422 -1.04 -7.75 -10.77
CA SER A 422 -1.07 -8.14 -12.18
C SER A 422 0.23 -8.87 -12.53
N ARG A 423 0.12 -10.14 -12.93
CA ARG A 423 1.27 -10.97 -13.26
C ARG A 423 0.86 -12.04 -14.27
N GLY A 424 1.68 -12.25 -15.30
CA GLY A 424 1.42 -13.30 -16.29
C GLY A 424 0.07 -13.15 -17.00
N ASN A 425 -0.40 -11.92 -17.23
CA ASN A 425 -1.73 -11.62 -17.79
C ASN A 425 -2.92 -12.14 -16.94
N VAL A 426 -2.73 -12.19 -15.64
CA VAL A 426 -3.78 -12.50 -14.66
C VAL A 426 -3.83 -11.39 -13.61
N LEU A 427 -5.03 -10.92 -13.31
CA LEU A 427 -5.31 -10.03 -12.20
C LEU A 427 -5.67 -10.86 -10.97
N TYR A 428 -4.92 -10.68 -9.89
CA TYR A 428 -5.20 -11.26 -8.58
C TYR A 428 -5.75 -10.18 -7.67
N TYR A 429 -6.87 -10.44 -6.99
CA TYR A 429 -7.48 -9.51 -6.07
C TYR A 429 -8.16 -10.25 -4.92
N GLN A 430 -8.20 -9.62 -3.75
CA GLN A 430 -8.52 -10.28 -2.50
C GLN A 430 -9.22 -9.32 -1.56
N ALA A 431 -10.13 -9.82 -0.75
CA ALA A 431 -10.76 -9.08 0.33
C ALA A 431 -11.01 -10.01 1.52
N GLY A 432 -11.09 -9.42 2.70
CA GLY A 432 -11.30 -10.13 3.94
C GLY A 432 -12.33 -9.46 4.84
N ALA A 433 -12.78 -10.21 5.83
CA ALA A 433 -13.68 -9.77 6.88
C ALA A 433 -13.10 -10.08 8.26
N GLY A 434 -13.35 -9.19 9.22
CA GLY A 434 -13.00 -9.39 10.61
C GLY A 434 -14.02 -10.31 11.31
N ILE A 435 -13.55 -11.48 11.73
CA ILE A 435 -14.36 -12.51 12.38
C ILE A 435 -14.24 -12.34 13.88
N VAL A 436 -15.37 -12.27 14.56
CA VAL A 436 -15.51 -12.23 16.01
C VAL A 436 -16.44 -13.36 16.51
N ALA A 437 -16.53 -13.55 17.81
CA ALA A 437 -17.34 -14.62 18.40
C ALA A 437 -18.83 -14.58 17.98
N LYS A 438 -19.37 -13.39 17.70
CA LYS A 438 -20.77 -13.17 17.29
C LYS A 438 -20.95 -13.08 15.77
N SER A 439 -19.90 -13.31 14.98
CA SER A 439 -19.98 -13.29 13.51
C SER A 439 -20.92 -14.38 12.98
N ASN A 440 -21.44 -14.12 11.78
CA ASN A 440 -22.28 -15.07 11.04
C ASN A 440 -21.63 -15.34 9.69
N ASP A 441 -21.44 -16.59 9.34
CA ASP A 441 -20.69 -17.02 8.15
C ASP A 441 -21.27 -16.47 6.83
N GLU A 442 -22.59 -16.44 6.69
CA GLU A 442 -23.25 -15.90 5.50
C GLU A 442 -23.05 -14.39 5.37
N ARG A 443 -23.13 -13.65 6.48
CA ARG A 443 -22.93 -12.20 6.50
C ARG A 443 -21.48 -11.84 6.19
N GLU A 444 -20.52 -12.59 6.73
CA GLU A 444 -19.09 -12.34 6.47
C GLU A 444 -18.72 -12.67 5.02
N LEU A 445 -19.30 -13.72 4.43
CA LEU A 445 -19.18 -13.99 2.99
C LEU A 445 -19.74 -12.84 2.16
N GLN A 446 -20.90 -12.32 2.52
CA GLN A 446 -21.51 -11.18 1.82
C GLN A 446 -20.65 -9.91 1.94
N GLU A 447 -20.05 -9.66 3.11
CA GLU A 447 -19.14 -8.54 3.31
C GLU A 447 -17.92 -8.63 2.39
N VAL A 448 -17.30 -9.80 2.29
CA VAL A 448 -16.17 -10.04 1.36
C VAL A 448 -16.61 -9.82 -0.09
N ASN A 449 -17.75 -10.34 -0.49
CA ASN A 449 -18.26 -10.14 -1.85
C ASN A 449 -18.56 -8.67 -2.14
N ASN A 450 -19.05 -7.90 -1.18
CA ASN A 450 -19.29 -6.47 -1.30
C ASN A 450 -17.97 -5.69 -1.47
N LYS A 451 -16.94 -6.02 -0.69
CA LYS A 451 -15.61 -5.42 -0.82
C LYS A 451 -14.96 -5.72 -2.17
N LEU A 452 -15.12 -6.92 -2.69
CA LEU A 452 -14.67 -7.31 -4.02
C LEU A 452 -15.47 -6.65 -5.15
N GLY A 453 -16.70 -6.22 -4.88
CA GLY A 453 -17.61 -5.65 -5.87
C GLY A 453 -17.04 -4.42 -6.59
N ALA A 454 -16.34 -3.53 -5.88
CA ALA A 454 -15.69 -2.36 -6.48
C ALA A 454 -14.57 -2.77 -7.46
N LEU A 455 -13.78 -3.78 -7.10
CA LEU A 455 -12.70 -4.31 -7.94
C LEU A 455 -13.25 -4.98 -9.20
N LYS A 456 -14.31 -5.79 -9.07
CA LYS A 456 -15.00 -6.41 -10.21
C LYS A 456 -15.61 -5.37 -11.14
N LYS A 457 -16.25 -4.33 -10.60
CA LYS A 457 -16.78 -3.22 -11.39
C LYS A 457 -15.68 -2.46 -12.14
N ALA A 458 -14.49 -2.33 -11.56
CA ALA A 458 -13.36 -1.70 -12.23
C ALA A 458 -12.92 -2.51 -13.46
N ILE A 459 -12.88 -3.83 -13.37
CA ILE A 459 -12.58 -4.71 -14.51
C ILE A 459 -13.65 -4.52 -15.62
N ASP A 460 -14.92 -4.59 -15.26
CA ASP A 460 -16.03 -4.42 -16.22
C ASP A 460 -16.03 -3.04 -16.90
N LEU A 461 -15.69 -1.99 -16.14
CA LEU A 461 -15.59 -0.64 -16.68
C LEU A 461 -14.39 -0.47 -17.59
N ALA A 462 -13.27 -1.09 -17.26
CA ALA A 462 -12.04 -1.00 -18.04
C ALA A 462 -12.22 -1.53 -19.49
N GLU A 463 -13.03 -2.55 -19.70
CA GLU A 463 -13.39 -3.06 -21.02
C GLU A 463 -14.18 -2.04 -21.87
N LYS A 464 -14.89 -1.13 -21.22
CA LYS A 464 -15.77 -0.14 -21.85
C LYS A 464 -15.14 1.23 -22.01
N LEU A 465 -13.97 1.47 -21.38
CA LEU A 465 -13.28 2.74 -21.50
C LEU A 465 -12.81 2.95 -22.93
N ILE A 466 -13.33 4.02 -23.54
CA ILE A 466 -12.84 4.53 -24.82
C ILE A 466 -11.58 5.36 -24.54
N ASN A 467 -10.60 5.25 -25.41
CA ASN A 467 -9.30 5.94 -25.28
C ASN A 467 -9.42 7.42 -25.56
#